data_9e7e765a962dbd8976705d233ec5db90
#
_entry.id   9e7e765a962dbd8976705d233ec5db90
#
_cell.length_a   1.000
_cell.length_b   1.000
_cell.length_c   1.000
_cell.angle_alpha   90.00
_cell.angle_beta   90.00
_cell.angle_gamma   90.00
#
_symmetry.space_group_name_H-M   'P 1'
#
loop_
_entity.id
_entity.type
_entity.pdbx_description
1 polymer ?
#
loop_
_entity_poly.entity_id
_entity_poly.type
_entity_poly.pdbx_seq_one_letter_code
_entity_poly.pdbx_strand_id
1 'polypeptide(L)'
;MIVKISDYGNEGSKRYVEYQVSDLSSKQMEFLNGNLAEETCIDKDIFRIKMYFDEDLYPFQSDAAKIRMDDFIAREEIEMNVFLSSVLDEMQ
;
A
#
# COMPACT_ATOMS: atom_id res chain seq x y z
N MET A 1 -7.35 11.47 4.29
CA MET A 1 -6.49 10.50 3.58
C MET A 1 -7.31 9.32 3.11
N ILE A 2 -7.18 8.98 1.83
CA ILE A 2 -7.91 7.87 1.24
C ILE A 2 -6.89 6.88 0.68
N VAL A 3 -6.94 5.63 1.15
CA VAL A 3 -6.02 4.57 0.74
C VAL A 3 -6.79 3.54 -0.08
N LYS A 4 -6.29 3.28 -1.30
CA LYS A 4 -6.85 2.27 -2.20
C LYS A 4 -5.72 1.43 -2.78
N ILE A 5 -5.98 0.15 -2.97
CA ILE A 5 -5.07 -0.72 -3.73
C ILE A 5 -5.40 -0.52 -5.19
N SER A 6 -4.42 -0.05 -5.96
CA SER A 6 -4.60 0.27 -7.38
C SER A 6 -4.12 -0.84 -8.31
N ASP A 7 -3.21 -1.68 -7.84
CA ASP A 7 -2.65 -2.75 -8.67
C ASP A 7 -2.06 -3.83 -7.78
N TYR A 8 -2.01 -5.05 -8.31
CA TYR A 8 -1.31 -6.16 -7.68
C TYR A 8 -0.96 -7.19 -8.75
N GLY A 9 0.06 -7.97 -8.49
CA GLY A 9 0.51 -8.98 -9.46
C GLY A 9 1.79 -9.65 -9.05
N ASN A 10 2.47 -10.22 -10.04
CA ASN A 10 3.74 -10.91 -9.88
C ASN A 10 4.88 -10.07 -10.42
N GLU A 11 6.01 -10.10 -9.73
CA GLU A 11 7.24 -9.48 -10.21
C GLU A 11 8.38 -10.41 -9.82
N GLY A 12 8.84 -11.20 -10.78
CA GLY A 12 9.80 -12.26 -10.53
C GLY A 12 9.20 -13.34 -9.63
N SER A 13 9.90 -13.69 -8.56
CA SER A 13 9.45 -14.69 -7.59
C SER A 13 8.58 -14.10 -6.47
N LYS A 14 8.26 -12.82 -6.55
CA LYS A 14 7.49 -12.14 -5.51
C LYS A 14 6.16 -11.64 -6.03
N ARG A 15 5.23 -11.47 -5.12
CA ARG A 15 3.96 -10.81 -5.37
C ARG A 15 4.08 -9.37 -4.91
N TYR A 16 3.42 -8.46 -5.61
CA TYR A 16 3.41 -7.06 -5.18
C TYR A 16 1.99 -6.54 -5.05
N VAL A 17 1.85 -5.52 -4.22
CA VAL A 17 0.61 -4.75 -4.07
C VAL A 17 1.00 -3.28 -4.12
N GLU A 18 0.30 -2.52 -4.95
CA GLU A 18 0.51 -1.08 -5.06
C GLU A 18 -0.66 -0.34 -4.46
N TYR A 19 -0.37 0.54 -3.51
CA TYR A 19 -1.36 1.38 -2.86
C TYR A 19 -1.32 2.77 -3.48
N GLN A 20 -2.49 3.37 -3.62
CA GLN A 20 -2.63 4.72 -4.09
C GLN A 20 -3.29 5.52 -2.98
N VAL A 21 -2.62 6.57 -2.53
CA VAL A 21 -3.08 7.38 -1.40
C VAL A 21 -3.38 8.77 -1.90
N SER A 22 -4.60 9.24 -1.66
CA SER A 22 -5.04 10.57 -2.07
C SER A 22 -5.48 11.38 -0.86
N ASP A 23 -5.80 12.65 -1.10
CA ASP A 23 -6.24 13.58 -0.07
C ASP A 23 -5.16 13.82 0.98
N LEU A 24 -3.93 14.01 0.48
CA LEU A 24 -2.76 14.38 1.29
C LEU A 24 -2.25 15.73 0.83
N SER A 25 -1.73 16.53 1.77
CA SER A 25 -1.03 17.76 1.41
C SER A 25 0.35 17.43 0.82
N SER A 26 0.95 18.40 0.13
CA SER A 26 2.30 18.22 -0.40
C SER A 26 3.30 17.92 0.70
N LYS A 27 3.15 18.58 1.85
CA LYS A 27 4.05 18.35 3.00
C LYS A 27 3.91 16.94 3.55
N GLN A 28 2.67 16.43 3.62
CA GLN A 28 2.43 15.07 4.08
C GLN A 28 3.05 14.05 3.13
N MET A 29 2.90 14.25 1.82
CA MET A 29 3.49 13.36 0.83
C MET A 29 5.01 13.36 0.91
N GLU A 30 5.63 14.52 1.05
CA GLU A 30 7.08 14.62 1.20
C GLU A 30 7.57 13.95 2.47
N PHE A 31 6.83 14.13 3.56
CA PHE A 31 7.18 13.50 4.83
C PHE A 31 7.14 11.97 4.72
N LEU A 32 6.06 11.44 4.15
CA LEU A 32 5.93 9.99 3.96
C LEU A 32 7.02 9.47 3.03
N ASN A 33 7.29 10.18 1.93
CA ASN A 33 8.30 9.74 0.97
C ASN A 33 9.69 9.64 1.60
N GLY A 34 9.98 10.47 2.58
CA GLY A 34 11.27 10.47 3.27
C GLY A 34 11.35 9.55 4.48
N ASN A 35 10.23 8.99 4.94
CA ASN A 35 10.18 8.25 6.20
C ASN A 35 9.67 6.81 6.08
N LEU A 36 9.46 6.32 4.86
CA LEU A 36 9.03 4.95 4.64
C LEU A 36 10.16 4.14 4.01
N ALA A 37 10.27 2.89 4.42
CA ALA A 37 11.27 1.97 3.88
C ALA A 37 10.83 1.35 2.57
N GLU A 38 9.54 1.37 2.28
CA GLU A 38 8.95 0.78 1.08
C GLU A 38 9.25 1.63 -0.16
N GLU A 39 9.06 1.05 -1.33
CA GLU A 39 9.21 1.76 -2.59
C GLU A 39 8.06 2.75 -2.75
N THR A 40 8.38 4.03 -2.82
CA THR A 40 7.38 5.10 -2.86
C THR A 40 7.61 6.05 -4.03
N CYS A 41 6.54 6.73 -4.43
CA CYS A 41 6.59 7.69 -5.52
C CYS A 41 5.49 8.73 -5.33
N ILE A 42 5.81 9.99 -5.60
CA ILE A 42 4.82 11.07 -5.63
C ILE A 42 4.50 11.37 -7.09
N ASP A 43 3.23 11.28 -7.44
CA ASP A 43 2.74 11.56 -8.79
C ASP A 43 1.62 12.58 -8.69
N LYS A 44 1.96 13.86 -8.91
CA LYS A 44 1.04 15.00 -8.76
C LYS A 44 0.50 15.06 -7.32
N ASP A 45 -0.81 14.80 -7.14
CA ASP A 45 -1.45 14.83 -5.83
C ASP A 45 -1.70 13.42 -5.28
N ILE A 46 -1.06 12.41 -5.88
CA ILE A 46 -1.19 11.01 -5.47
C ILE A 46 0.13 10.51 -4.92
N PHE A 47 0.09 9.81 -3.80
CA PHE A 47 1.24 9.14 -3.21
C PHE A 47 1.08 7.64 -3.44
N ARG A 48 2.12 7.00 -4.02
CA ARG A 48 2.08 5.57 -4.33
C ARG A 48 3.07 4.82 -3.47
N ILE A 49 2.64 3.66 -2.98
CA ILE A 49 3.48 2.77 -2.18
C ILE A 49 3.39 1.38 -2.79
N LYS A 50 4.54 0.76 -3.02
CA LYS A 50 4.60 -0.61 -3.55
C LYS A 50 5.22 -1.51 -2.50
N MET A 51 4.50 -2.56 -2.13
CA MET A 51 4.96 -3.54 -1.16
C MET A 51 5.06 -4.92 -1.80
N TYR A 52 6.04 -5.71 -1.35
CA TYR A 52 6.28 -7.05 -1.88
C TYR A 52 5.99 -8.10 -0.83
N PHE A 53 5.45 -9.23 -1.28
CA PHE A 53 5.10 -10.36 -0.45
C PHE A 53 5.68 -11.64 -1.06
N ASP A 54 5.94 -12.63 -0.21
CA ASP A 54 6.36 -13.93 -0.69
C ASP A 54 5.21 -14.63 -1.40
N GLU A 55 5.55 -15.40 -2.43
CA GLU A 55 4.57 -16.10 -3.26
C GLU A 55 3.68 -17.05 -2.47
N ASP A 56 4.23 -17.62 -1.41
CA ASP A 56 3.54 -18.62 -0.58
C ASP A 56 2.58 -18.04 0.44
N LEU A 57 2.54 -16.71 0.57
CA LEU A 57 1.67 -16.09 1.56
C LEU A 57 0.25 -15.94 1.05
N TYR A 58 -0.71 -16.10 1.98
CA TYR A 58 -2.09 -15.71 1.75
C TYR A 58 -2.13 -14.27 1.21
N PRO A 59 -2.97 -13.98 0.24
CA PRO A 59 -4.00 -14.84 -0.35
C PRO A 59 -3.59 -15.54 -1.65
N PHE A 60 -2.32 -15.51 -2.00
CA PHE A 60 -1.82 -15.83 -3.34
C PHE A 60 -1.68 -17.33 -3.61
N GLN A 61 -1.88 -18.16 -2.61
CA GLN A 61 -1.53 -19.58 -2.68
C GLN A 61 -2.70 -20.56 -2.89
N SER A 62 -3.90 -20.06 -3.17
CA SER A 62 -5.09 -20.90 -3.09
C SER A 62 -6.01 -20.72 -4.29
N ASP A 63 -6.76 -21.80 -4.62
CA ASP A 63 -7.75 -21.78 -5.68
C ASP A 63 -8.96 -20.90 -5.35
N ALA A 64 -9.19 -20.62 -4.06
CA ALA A 64 -10.23 -19.69 -3.63
C ALA A 64 -9.70 -18.24 -3.60
N ALA A 65 -8.64 -17.98 -4.34
CA ALA A 65 -7.88 -16.73 -4.28
C ALA A 65 -8.74 -15.49 -4.52
N LYS A 66 -9.74 -15.55 -5.38
CA LYS A 66 -10.53 -14.36 -5.68
C LYS A 66 -11.29 -13.85 -4.45
N ILE A 67 -11.96 -14.75 -3.72
CA ILE A 67 -12.71 -14.37 -2.51
C ILE A 67 -11.75 -13.88 -1.44
N ARG A 68 -10.63 -14.59 -1.29
CA ARG A 68 -9.62 -14.21 -0.30
C ARG A 68 -8.92 -12.92 -0.67
N MET A 69 -8.78 -12.65 -1.97
CA MET A 69 -8.17 -11.41 -2.44
C MET A 69 -9.03 -10.20 -2.09
N ASP A 70 -10.36 -10.30 -2.26
CA ASP A 70 -11.24 -9.20 -1.91
C ASP A 70 -11.14 -8.87 -0.42
N ASP A 71 -11.11 -9.89 0.43
CA ASP A 71 -10.94 -9.73 1.87
C ASP A 71 -9.56 -9.14 2.22
N PHE A 72 -8.53 -9.64 1.56
CA PHE A 72 -7.17 -9.15 1.73
C PHE A 72 -7.06 -7.67 1.37
N ILE A 73 -7.62 -7.28 0.22
CA ILE A 73 -7.58 -5.90 -0.24
C ILE A 73 -8.26 -4.97 0.78
N ALA A 74 -9.46 -5.34 1.23
CA ALA A 74 -10.19 -4.53 2.19
C ALA A 74 -9.41 -4.34 3.48
N ARG A 75 -8.82 -5.42 3.98
CA ARG A 75 -8.03 -5.38 5.21
C ARG A 75 -6.77 -4.54 5.05
N GLU A 76 -6.05 -4.74 3.94
CA GLU A 76 -4.79 -4.04 3.72
C GLU A 76 -4.99 -2.54 3.50
N GLU A 77 -6.10 -2.15 2.90
CA GLU A 77 -6.41 -0.72 2.77
C GLU A 77 -6.61 -0.09 4.13
N ILE A 78 -7.30 -0.77 5.05
CA ILE A 78 -7.52 -0.29 6.40
C ILE A 78 -6.20 -0.25 7.18
N GLU A 79 -5.43 -1.32 7.12
CA GLU A 79 -4.16 -1.40 7.83
C GLU A 79 -3.15 -0.36 7.35
N MET A 80 -3.09 -0.14 6.03
CA MET A 80 -2.20 0.89 5.48
C MET A 80 -2.65 2.28 5.93
N ASN A 81 -3.95 2.54 5.99
CA ASN A 81 -4.47 3.81 6.48
C ASN A 81 -4.02 4.05 7.92
N VAL A 82 -4.16 3.05 8.79
CA VAL A 82 -3.74 3.14 10.19
C VAL A 82 -2.23 3.36 10.28
N PHE A 83 -1.46 2.62 9.52
CA PHE A 83 0.00 2.74 9.50
C PHE A 83 0.44 4.14 9.08
N LEU A 84 -0.09 4.64 7.98
CA LEU A 84 0.28 5.96 7.47
C LEU A 84 -0.17 7.07 8.42
N SER A 85 -1.34 6.93 9.04
CA SER A 85 -1.81 7.89 10.04
C SER A 85 -0.84 7.95 11.21
N SER A 86 -0.33 6.79 11.64
CA SER A 86 0.64 6.71 12.73
C SER A 86 1.96 7.41 12.35
N VAL A 87 2.42 7.22 11.12
CA VAL A 87 3.64 7.89 10.64
C VAL A 87 3.43 9.40 10.58
N LEU A 88 2.28 9.83 10.05
CA LEU A 88 1.96 11.26 9.93
C LEU A 88 1.82 11.95 11.29
N ASP A 89 1.45 11.22 12.33
CA ASP A 89 1.38 11.78 13.68
C ASP A 89 2.76 12.23 14.19
N GLU A 90 3.84 11.74 13.60
CA GLU A 90 5.19 12.16 13.94
C GLU A 90 5.60 13.45 13.23
N MET A 91 4.82 13.91 12.28
CA MET A 91 5.07 15.14 11.55
C MET A 91 4.67 16.34 12.40
N GLN A 92 5.59 17.22 12.64
CA GLN A 92 5.35 18.42 13.45
C GLN A 92 5.29 19.67 12.59
#